data_51d94567d949324a9c4731e21b9f093c
#
_entry.id   51d94567d949324a9c4731e21b9f093c
#
_cell.length_a   1.000
_cell.length_b   1.000
_cell.length_c   1.000
_cell.angle_alpha   90.00
_cell.angle_beta   90.00
_cell.angle_gamma   90.00
#
_symmetry.space_group_name_H-M   'P 1'
#
loop_
_entity.id
_entity.type
_entity.pdbx_description
1 polymer ?
#
loop_
_entity_poly.entity_id
_entity_poly.type
_entity_poly.pdbx_seq_one_letter_code
_entity_poly.pdbx_strand_id
1 'polypeptide(L)'
;MSIAQKKFYEKYKIEDKIMNILDIIAKKRDKKELSKEEIEYFIENYTNGNIADYQAAALIMAIYLNGMTKEETTHLTIAMANSGDVLDLSELGIVVDKHSTGGVGDKITLILMPIMAALGVVVAKMSGRGLGFTGGTADKLESIPGYRTNISEEEFRNNVKEIGISLITQTANLAPADKKLYALRDTISCTDSIPLIASSIMSKKIAAGANKVVLDVTCGRGAFMKNKEEAVKLSNVMKQIGELAGKETICVITNMNEPLGNAVGNSLEMIETINSLKGNMPEDVKEVVLELGSYILKLAGKGEDIEKNKIEIENCINSGKAYKKFIELIQRQGGDISYCENTEKFEKARYQESIIFEEGYISKIDAEKIGKIACNLGAGRIKKEDKIDMSAGIIVNKKVGDYIKKEDIVAILYSNSKEKIEEAREMIKQAITITDKKVEKEKMILGII
;
A
#
# COMPACT_ATOMS: atom_id res chain seq x y z
N MET A 1 41.86 -3.20 20.82
CA MET A 1 40.78 -3.33 19.85
C MET A 1 39.97 -4.57 20.19
N SER A 2 38.66 -4.46 20.40
CA SER A 2 37.79 -5.63 20.66
C SER A 2 37.68 -6.55 19.44
N ILE A 3 37.28 -7.81 19.66
CA ILE A 3 37.08 -8.79 18.54
C ILE A 3 36.05 -8.23 17.55
N ALA A 4 35.02 -7.55 18.04
CA ALA A 4 34.00 -6.91 17.18
C ALA A 4 34.61 -5.77 16.35
N GLN A 5 35.48 -4.97 16.90
CA GLN A 5 36.21 -3.93 16.18
C GLN A 5 37.15 -4.50 15.11
N LYS A 6 37.84 -5.63 15.40
CA LYS A 6 38.67 -6.32 14.40
C LYS A 6 37.86 -6.84 13.22
N LYS A 7 36.74 -7.53 13.51
CA LYS A 7 35.84 -8.02 12.46
C LYS A 7 35.25 -6.90 11.61
N PHE A 8 34.90 -5.77 12.23
CA PHE A 8 34.44 -4.57 11.55
C PHE A 8 35.52 -4.00 10.60
N TYR A 9 36.78 -3.87 11.10
CA TYR A 9 37.91 -3.39 10.32
C TYR A 9 38.20 -4.30 9.12
N GLU A 10 38.17 -5.63 9.30
CA GLU A 10 38.41 -6.60 8.21
C GLU A 10 37.29 -6.60 7.18
N LYS A 11 36.03 -6.43 7.61
CA LYS A 11 34.85 -6.42 6.71
C LYS A 11 34.78 -5.20 5.78
N TYR A 12 35.23 -4.02 6.25
CA TYR A 12 35.07 -2.75 5.52
C TYR A 12 36.40 -2.11 5.09
N LYS A 13 37.45 -2.90 4.95
CA LYS A 13 38.75 -2.48 4.44
C LYS A 13 38.79 -2.70 2.92
N ILE A 14 38.83 -1.61 2.14
CA ILE A 14 39.05 -1.64 0.68
C ILE A 14 40.39 -0.95 0.42
N GLU A 15 41.32 -1.61 -0.30
CA GLU A 15 42.63 -1.07 -0.70
C GLU A 15 43.39 -0.36 0.44
N ASP A 16 43.50 -1.00 1.61
CA ASP A 16 44.13 -0.45 2.82
C ASP A 16 43.49 0.82 3.42
N LYS A 17 42.33 1.26 2.92
CA LYS A 17 41.58 2.39 3.45
C LYS A 17 40.30 1.94 4.15
N ILE A 18 40.02 2.49 5.34
CA ILE A 18 38.78 2.22 6.07
C ILE A 18 37.66 3.00 5.39
N MET A 19 36.54 2.35 5.10
CA MET A 19 35.36 3.04 4.59
C MET A 19 34.91 4.15 5.54
N ASN A 20 34.57 5.30 4.96
CA ASN A 20 34.09 6.46 5.68
C ASN A 20 32.84 7.03 5.00
N ILE A 21 31.82 7.33 5.79
CA ILE A 21 30.57 7.90 5.28
C ILE A 21 30.77 9.22 4.53
N LEU A 22 31.75 10.03 4.90
CA LEU A 22 32.04 11.30 4.21
C LEU A 22 32.56 11.07 2.78
N ASP A 23 33.38 10.04 2.57
CA ASP A 23 33.86 9.65 1.25
C ASP A 23 32.70 9.16 0.36
N ILE A 24 31.76 8.37 0.94
CA ILE A 24 30.55 7.87 0.25
C ILE A 24 29.64 9.04 -0.16
N ILE A 25 29.40 9.98 0.76
CA ILE A 25 28.61 11.20 0.47
C ILE A 25 29.27 12.00 -0.65
N ALA A 26 30.59 12.27 -0.58
CA ALA A 26 31.32 13.01 -1.60
C ALA A 26 31.25 12.32 -2.98
N LYS A 27 31.42 10.99 -3.00
CA LYS A 27 31.32 10.18 -4.21
C LYS A 27 29.95 10.32 -4.87
N LYS A 28 28.84 10.23 -4.10
CA LYS A 28 27.49 10.35 -4.63
C LYS A 28 27.15 11.80 -5.02
N ARG A 29 27.59 12.78 -4.23
CA ARG A 29 27.51 14.21 -4.57
C ARG A 29 28.13 14.51 -5.94
N ASP A 30 29.27 13.90 -6.22
CA ASP A 30 30.03 14.08 -7.46
C ASP A 30 29.52 13.17 -8.60
N LYS A 31 28.30 12.65 -8.50
CA LYS A 31 27.61 11.81 -9.50
C LYS A 31 28.29 10.49 -9.82
N LYS A 32 29.13 9.97 -8.92
CA LYS A 32 29.77 8.67 -9.07
C LYS A 32 28.89 7.57 -8.50
N GLU A 33 29.00 6.37 -9.08
CA GLU A 33 28.28 5.19 -8.60
C GLU A 33 28.86 4.69 -7.28
N LEU A 34 27.97 4.28 -6.37
CA LEU A 34 28.36 3.62 -5.12
C LEU A 34 28.52 2.12 -5.36
N SER A 35 29.54 1.52 -4.76
CA SER A 35 29.69 0.08 -4.78
C SER A 35 28.69 -0.60 -3.85
N LYS A 36 28.54 -1.92 -4.01
CA LYS A 36 27.73 -2.76 -3.11
C LYS A 36 28.17 -2.60 -1.66
N GLU A 37 29.48 -2.67 -1.41
CA GLU A 37 30.08 -2.59 -0.09
C GLU A 37 29.85 -1.22 0.56
N GLU A 38 29.91 -0.12 -0.21
CA GLU A 38 29.61 1.24 0.28
C GLU A 38 28.15 1.38 0.69
N ILE A 39 27.24 0.79 -0.07
CA ILE A 39 25.79 0.78 0.24
C ILE A 39 25.51 -0.09 1.46
N GLU A 40 26.09 -1.29 1.55
CA GLU A 40 25.95 -2.17 2.72
C GLU A 40 26.51 -1.51 3.97
N TYR A 41 27.69 -0.87 3.87
CA TYR A 41 28.28 -0.10 4.97
C TYR A 41 27.34 1.00 5.47
N PHE A 42 26.76 1.78 4.55
CA PHE A 42 25.82 2.84 4.91
C PHE A 42 24.58 2.27 5.65
N ILE A 43 23.96 1.26 5.09
CA ILE A 43 22.73 0.68 5.64
C ILE A 43 22.98 0.07 7.01
N GLU A 44 24.04 -0.75 7.17
CA GLU A 44 24.36 -1.39 8.44
C GLU A 44 24.67 -0.33 9.52
N ASN A 45 25.52 0.63 9.21
CA ASN A 45 25.97 1.62 10.19
C ASN A 45 24.90 2.66 10.52
N TYR A 46 24.06 3.03 9.56
CA TYR A 46 22.94 3.91 9.83
C TYR A 46 21.87 3.20 10.68
N THR A 47 21.57 1.95 10.39
CA THR A 47 20.57 1.17 11.15
C THR A 47 21.02 0.99 12.60
N ASN A 48 22.30 0.72 12.82
CA ASN A 48 22.92 0.53 14.14
C ASN A 48 23.22 1.85 14.91
N GLY A 49 22.96 3.01 14.30
CA GLY A 49 23.16 4.33 14.91
C GLY A 49 24.61 4.84 14.91
N ASN A 50 25.52 4.19 14.16
CA ASN A 50 26.91 4.62 14.01
C ASN A 50 27.07 5.78 13.01
N ILE A 51 26.10 5.98 12.12
CA ILE A 51 25.99 7.14 11.22
C ILE A 51 24.87 8.04 11.73
N ALA A 52 25.17 9.31 11.91
CA ALA A 52 24.22 10.31 12.39
C ALA A 52 23.19 10.69 11.33
N ASP A 53 21.99 11.11 11.77
CA ASP A 53 20.90 11.48 10.85
C ASP A 53 21.29 12.57 9.86
N TYR A 54 22.10 13.57 10.24
CA TYR A 54 22.56 14.62 9.32
C TYR A 54 23.51 14.10 8.24
N GLN A 55 24.32 13.06 8.51
CA GLN A 55 25.14 12.40 7.48
C GLN A 55 24.30 11.56 6.54
N ALA A 56 23.35 10.80 7.10
CA ALA A 56 22.39 10.04 6.30
C ALA A 56 21.54 10.98 5.41
N ALA A 57 21.06 12.10 5.97
CA ALA A 57 20.33 13.12 5.21
C ALA A 57 21.14 13.68 4.04
N ALA A 58 22.44 13.95 4.24
CA ALA A 58 23.31 14.41 3.16
C ALA A 58 23.45 13.38 2.03
N LEU A 59 23.61 12.08 2.36
CA LEU A 59 23.66 11.01 1.37
C LEU A 59 22.32 10.84 0.65
N ILE A 60 21.20 10.84 1.38
CA ILE A 60 19.85 10.72 0.80
C ILE A 60 19.55 11.90 -0.13
N MET A 61 19.94 13.12 0.24
CA MET A 61 19.78 14.30 -0.63
C MET A 61 20.67 14.18 -1.88
N ALA A 62 21.92 13.68 -1.76
CA ALA A 62 22.77 13.43 -2.91
C ALA A 62 22.16 12.37 -3.86
N ILE A 63 21.55 11.31 -3.32
CA ILE A 63 20.80 10.31 -4.09
C ILE A 63 19.58 10.96 -4.76
N TYR A 64 18.82 11.78 -4.04
CA TYR A 64 17.63 12.45 -4.56
C TYR A 64 17.96 13.31 -5.78
N LEU A 65 19.03 14.09 -5.70
CA LEU A 65 19.44 15.02 -6.76
C LEU A 65 20.12 14.32 -7.95
N ASN A 66 20.88 13.26 -7.71
CA ASN A 66 21.72 12.62 -8.73
C ASN A 66 21.18 11.26 -9.21
N GLY A 67 20.14 10.73 -8.57
CA GLY A 67 19.60 9.41 -8.87
C GLY A 67 20.51 8.26 -8.41
N MET A 68 20.12 7.06 -8.78
CA MET A 68 20.87 5.80 -8.61
C MET A 68 20.80 4.98 -9.89
N THR A 69 21.84 4.19 -10.17
CA THR A 69 21.77 3.17 -11.22
C THR A 69 20.86 2.01 -10.77
N LYS A 70 20.58 1.08 -11.67
CA LYS A 70 19.79 -0.13 -11.38
C LYS A 70 20.48 -0.99 -10.35
N GLU A 71 21.78 -1.15 -10.50
CA GLU A 71 22.66 -1.92 -9.61
C GLU A 71 22.69 -1.29 -8.22
N GLU A 72 22.94 0.02 -8.11
CA GLU A 72 22.90 0.73 -6.83
C GLU A 72 21.54 0.58 -6.14
N THR A 73 20.44 0.75 -6.88
CA THR A 73 19.08 0.64 -6.34
C THR A 73 18.79 -0.76 -5.84
N THR A 74 19.27 -1.80 -6.56
CA THR A 74 19.13 -3.19 -6.15
C THR A 74 19.96 -3.51 -4.93
N HIS A 75 21.23 -3.06 -4.87
CA HIS A 75 22.09 -3.24 -3.70
C HIS A 75 21.48 -2.57 -2.45
N LEU A 76 20.95 -1.35 -2.61
CA LEU A 76 20.25 -0.63 -1.53
C LEU A 76 19.04 -1.45 -1.05
N THR A 77 18.23 -1.96 -1.98
CA THR A 77 17.04 -2.75 -1.66
C THR A 77 17.38 -4.03 -0.88
N ILE A 78 18.39 -4.76 -1.34
CA ILE A 78 18.82 -6.01 -0.70
C ILE A 78 19.45 -5.72 0.67
N ALA A 79 20.29 -4.70 0.80
CA ALA A 79 20.86 -4.28 2.07
C ALA A 79 19.77 -3.90 3.09
N MET A 80 18.75 -3.15 2.65
CA MET A 80 17.60 -2.79 3.49
C MET A 80 16.76 -4.01 3.88
N ALA A 81 16.52 -4.96 2.95
CA ALA A 81 15.80 -6.20 3.25
C ALA A 81 16.52 -7.04 4.30
N ASN A 82 17.84 -7.13 4.19
CA ASN A 82 18.70 -7.90 5.08
C ASN A 82 19.09 -7.16 6.39
N SER A 83 18.59 -5.96 6.60
CA SER A 83 18.91 -5.17 7.80
C SER A 83 18.22 -5.69 9.07
N GLY A 84 17.28 -6.61 8.95
CA GLY A 84 16.54 -7.24 10.03
C GLY A 84 16.15 -8.67 9.69
N ASP A 85 14.97 -9.08 10.20
CA ASP A 85 14.47 -10.44 9.96
C ASP A 85 14.04 -10.61 8.50
N VAL A 86 14.42 -11.73 7.91
CA VAL A 86 13.95 -12.18 6.60
C VAL A 86 13.18 -13.48 6.80
N LEU A 87 11.91 -13.50 6.42
CA LEU A 87 11.07 -14.68 6.57
C LEU A 87 11.40 -15.71 5.48
N ASP A 88 11.66 -16.92 5.90
CA ASP A 88 11.70 -18.07 4.99
C ASP A 88 10.30 -18.72 4.95
N LEU A 89 9.60 -18.56 3.84
CA LEU A 89 8.29 -19.14 3.60
C LEU A 89 8.34 -20.33 2.61
N SER A 90 9.53 -20.89 2.35
CA SER A 90 9.75 -21.95 1.37
C SER A 90 8.90 -23.20 1.63
N GLU A 91 8.62 -23.52 2.89
CA GLU A 91 7.75 -24.61 3.31
C GLU A 91 6.27 -24.44 2.88
N LEU A 92 5.85 -23.22 2.55
CA LEU A 92 4.49 -22.91 2.10
C LEU A 92 4.33 -23.04 0.57
N GLY A 93 5.40 -23.34 -0.16
CA GLY A 93 5.41 -23.40 -1.61
C GLY A 93 5.48 -22.02 -2.27
N ILE A 94 4.73 -21.80 -3.36
CA ILE A 94 4.73 -20.52 -4.08
C ILE A 94 3.85 -19.52 -3.34
N VAL A 95 4.49 -18.52 -2.73
CA VAL A 95 3.81 -17.38 -2.08
C VAL A 95 3.83 -16.19 -3.03
N VAL A 96 2.67 -15.70 -3.41
CA VAL A 96 2.52 -14.47 -4.22
C VAL A 96 2.03 -13.33 -3.32
N ASP A 97 2.78 -12.25 -3.25
CA ASP A 97 2.34 -11.04 -2.52
C ASP A 97 1.79 -9.98 -3.49
N LYS A 98 0.76 -9.27 -3.06
CA LYS A 98 0.26 -8.05 -3.72
C LYS A 98 0.63 -6.83 -2.89
N HIS A 99 1.15 -5.80 -3.53
CA HIS A 99 1.38 -4.53 -2.86
C HIS A 99 0.87 -3.36 -3.71
N SER A 100 0.28 -2.37 -3.04
CA SER A 100 -0.09 -1.11 -3.66
C SER A 100 0.91 -0.02 -3.26
N THR A 101 1.21 0.89 -4.18
CA THR A 101 1.99 2.08 -3.87
C THR A 101 1.21 3.10 -3.03
N GLY A 102 -0.06 2.81 -2.73
CA GLY A 102 -0.94 3.61 -1.89
C GLY A 102 -1.97 4.39 -2.71
N GLY A 103 -3.01 4.84 -2.03
CA GLY A 103 -4.10 5.57 -2.66
C GLY A 103 -5.22 5.90 -1.68
N VAL A 104 -6.28 6.51 -2.19
CA VAL A 104 -7.46 6.90 -1.42
C VAL A 104 -8.58 5.90 -1.70
N GLY A 105 -9.13 5.31 -0.63
CA GLY A 105 -10.14 4.25 -0.75
C GLY A 105 -9.56 2.90 -1.21
N ASP A 106 -8.23 2.69 -1.13
CA ASP A 106 -7.60 1.43 -1.53
C ASP A 106 -7.89 0.32 -0.51
N LYS A 107 -8.92 -0.46 -0.79
CA LYS A 107 -9.33 -1.67 -0.07
C LYS A 107 -9.04 -2.96 -0.84
N ILE A 108 -8.34 -2.86 -1.98
CA ILE A 108 -8.09 -4.00 -2.88
C ILE A 108 -7.48 -5.20 -2.17
N THR A 109 -6.50 -4.99 -1.30
CA THR A 109 -5.89 -6.09 -0.54
C THR A 109 -6.91 -6.89 0.27
N LEU A 110 -7.89 -6.22 0.89
CA LEU A 110 -8.91 -6.85 1.74
C LEU A 110 -9.93 -7.67 0.94
N ILE A 111 -10.18 -7.27 -0.30
CA ILE A 111 -11.07 -7.99 -1.22
C ILE A 111 -10.30 -9.10 -1.94
N LEU A 112 -9.14 -8.77 -2.49
CA LEU A 112 -8.41 -9.66 -3.40
C LEU A 112 -7.77 -10.85 -2.67
N MET A 113 -7.20 -10.64 -1.47
CA MET A 113 -6.46 -11.71 -0.79
C MET A 113 -7.37 -12.89 -0.37
N PRO A 114 -8.58 -12.68 0.20
CA PRO A 114 -9.53 -13.78 0.42
C PRO A 114 -9.97 -14.51 -0.85
N ILE A 115 -10.15 -13.78 -1.98
CA ILE A 115 -10.46 -14.39 -3.28
C ILE A 115 -9.31 -15.32 -3.70
N MET A 116 -8.08 -14.82 -3.64
CA MET A 116 -6.89 -15.60 -4.02
C MET A 116 -6.73 -16.85 -3.16
N ALA A 117 -6.90 -16.71 -1.84
CA ALA A 117 -6.84 -17.87 -0.93
C ALA A 117 -7.97 -18.90 -1.22
N ALA A 118 -9.18 -18.43 -1.55
CA ALA A 118 -10.29 -19.30 -1.93
C ALA A 118 -10.04 -20.05 -3.26
N LEU A 119 -9.19 -19.48 -4.14
CA LEU A 119 -8.73 -20.10 -5.38
C LEU A 119 -7.42 -20.91 -5.20
N GLY A 120 -6.98 -21.12 -3.95
CA GLY A 120 -5.85 -21.97 -3.62
C GLY A 120 -4.48 -21.31 -3.81
N VAL A 121 -4.38 -19.98 -3.85
CA VAL A 121 -3.12 -19.25 -3.76
C VAL A 121 -2.74 -19.12 -2.29
N VAL A 122 -1.47 -19.33 -1.97
CA VAL A 122 -0.93 -19.13 -0.62
C VAL A 122 -0.76 -17.65 -0.34
N VAL A 123 -1.48 -17.12 0.66
CA VAL A 123 -1.50 -15.70 1.00
C VAL A 123 -0.88 -15.45 2.38
N ALA A 124 0.40 -15.12 2.39
CA ALA A 124 1.15 -14.71 3.58
C ALA A 124 1.38 -13.19 3.54
N LYS A 125 0.40 -12.41 4.00
CA LYS A 125 0.34 -10.96 3.76
C LYS A 125 0.76 -10.13 4.95
N MET A 126 1.77 -9.26 4.73
CA MET A 126 2.11 -8.20 5.66
C MET A 126 1.75 -6.83 5.07
N SER A 127 1.05 -6.03 5.86
CA SER A 127 0.54 -4.70 5.45
C SER A 127 0.94 -3.61 6.46
N GLY A 128 0.96 -2.37 5.99
CA GLY A 128 1.22 -1.21 6.83
C GLY A 128 -0.04 -0.60 7.45
N ARG A 129 0.20 0.33 8.39
CA ARG A 129 -0.82 1.28 8.88
C ARG A 129 -0.88 2.51 7.99
N GLY A 130 -2.00 3.19 7.98
CA GLY A 130 -2.18 4.45 7.27
C GLY A 130 -1.47 5.61 7.97
N LEU A 131 -1.00 6.56 7.15
CA LEU A 131 -0.48 7.84 7.62
C LEU A 131 -0.88 8.94 6.62
N GLY A 132 -1.25 10.11 7.15
CA GLY A 132 -1.74 11.21 6.33
C GLY A 132 -3.08 10.88 5.67
N PHE A 133 -3.21 11.20 4.40
CA PHE A 133 -4.46 11.05 3.64
C PHE A 133 -4.69 9.65 3.05
N THR A 134 -3.74 8.72 3.22
CA THR A 134 -3.88 7.33 2.74
C THR A 134 -4.29 6.40 3.88
N GLY A 135 -5.32 5.57 3.68
CA GLY A 135 -5.78 4.60 4.66
C GLY A 135 -4.90 3.35 4.71
N GLY A 136 -4.71 2.77 5.91
CA GLY A 136 -3.94 1.53 6.12
C GLY A 136 -4.81 0.27 6.12
N THR A 137 -4.34 -0.79 5.49
CA THR A 137 -5.03 -2.10 5.49
C THR A 137 -5.24 -2.63 6.91
N ALA A 138 -4.23 -2.46 7.79
CA ALA A 138 -4.32 -2.89 9.18
C ALA A 138 -5.39 -2.12 9.97
N ASP A 139 -5.44 -0.80 9.79
CA ASP A 139 -6.42 0.05 10.48
C ASP A 139 -7.87 -0.31 10.09
N LYS A 140 -8.08 -0.69 8.81
CA LYS A 140 -9.39 -1.15 8.32
C LYS A 140 -9.79 -2.49 8.94
N LEU A 141 -8.87 -3.46 9.05
CA LEU A 141 -9.13 -4.75 9.71
C LEU A 141 -9.42 -4.58 11.20
N GLU A 142 -8.74 -3.67 11.88
CA GLU A 142 -8.95 -3.36 13.30
C GLU A 142 -10.30 -2.66 13.57
N SER A 143 -11.02 -2.22 12.54
CA SER A 143 -12.41 -1.78 12.70
C SER A 143 -13.38 -2.93 13.02
N ILE A 144 -12.97 -4.18 12.78
CA ILE A 144 -13.69 -5.37 13.26
C ILE A 144 -13.20 -5.68 14.68
N PRO A 145 -14.08 -5.61 15.71
CA PRO A 145 -13.68 -5.85 17.09
C PRO A 145 -12.99 -7.20 17.28
N GLY A 146 -11.91 -7.21 18.04
CA GLY A 146 -11.14 -8.40 18.37
C GLY A 146 -10.15 -8.86 17.29
N TYR A 147 -10.17 -8.33 16.07
CA TYR A 147 -9.21 -8.72 15.03
C TYR A 147 -7.79 -8.36 15.42
N ARG A 148 -6.90 -9.37 15.41
CA ARG A 148 -5.50 -9.21 15.80
C ARG A 148 -4.60 -9.08 14.56
N THR A 149 -4.11 -7.87 14.32
CA THR A 149 -3.12 -7.60 13.27
C THR A 149 -1.69 -7.89 13.73
N ASN A 150 -1.46 -8.04 15.03
CA ASN A 150 -0.16 -8.33 15.62
C ASN A 150 -0.23 -9.71 16.30
N ILE A 151 0.21 -10.74 15.60
CA ILE A 151 0.29 -12.13 16.06
C ILE A 151 1.73 -12.63 15.93
N SER A 152 2.08 -13.74 16.60
CA SER A 152 3.42 -14.33 16.48
C SER A 152 3.70 -14.85 15.07
N GLU A 153 4.97 -14.99 14.70
CA GLU A 153 5.37 -15.59 13.43
C GLU A 153 4.86 -17.03 13.30
N GLU A 154 4.90 -17.79 14.40
CA GLU A 154 4.38 -19.15 14.45
C GLU A 154 2.88 -19.19 14.15
N GLU A 155 2.09 -18.34 14.81
CA GLU A 155 0.64 -18.23 14.56
C GLU A 155 0.36 -17.78 13.11
N PHE A 156 1.14 -16.83 12.59
CA PHE A 156 1.05 -16.39 11.19
C PHE A 156 1.26 -17.55 10.22
N ARG A 157 2.33 -18.34 10.40
CA ARG A 157 2.62 -19.52 9.56
C ARG A 157 1.55 -20.59 9.67
N ASN A 158 1.08 -20.87 10.89
CA ASN A 158 0.03 -21.86 11.12
C ASN A 158 -1.29 -21.45 10.47
N ASN A 159 -1.66 -20.16 10.52
CA ASN A 159 -2.84 -19.65 9.83
C ASN A 159 -2.74 -19.87 8.31
N VAL A 160 -1.59 -19.54 7.72
CA VAL A 160 -1.38 -19.76 6.27
C VAL A 160 -1.44 -21.24 5.91
N LYS A 161 -0.85 -22.15 6.73
CA LYS A 161 -0.90 -23.60 6.50
C LYS A 161 -2.32 -24.16 6.59
N GLU A 162 -3.12 -23.73 7.58
CA GLU A 162 -4.42 -24.30 7.86
C GLU A 162 -5.55 -23.75 6.98
N ILE A 163 -5.55 -22.42 6.77
CA ILE A 163 -6.64 -21.75 6.02
C ILE A 163 -6.19 -21.07 4.72
N GLY A 164 -4.89 -21.15 4.38
CA GLY A 164 -4.33 -20.59 3.15
C GLY A 164 -4.08 -19.08 3.18
N ILE A 165 -4.41 -18.39 4.29
CA ILE A 165 -4.32 -16.93 4.38
C ILE A 165 -4.01 -16.46 5.80
N SER A 166 -3.16 -15.42 5.91
CA SER A 166 -3.03 -14.59 7.11
C SER A 166 -2.66 -13.16 6.70
N LEU A 167 -3.28 -12.17 7.36
CA LEU A 167 -3.02 -10.74 7.16
C LEU A 167 -2.61 -10.08 8.47
N ILE A 168 -1.36 -9.58 8.52
CA ILE A 168 -0.79 -8.98 9.73
C ILE A 168 -0.13 -7.63 9.44
N THR A 169 0.17 -6.88 10.49
CA THR A 169 1.07 -5.73 10.38
C THR A 169 2.51 -6.20 10.24
N GLN A 170 3.33 -5.38 9.60
CA GLN A 170 4.77 -5.60 9.54
C GLN A 170 5.36 -5.59 10.95
N THR A 171 6.23 -6.56 11.25
CA THR A 171 6.97 -6.57 12.52
C THR A 171 7.97 -5.42 12.60
N ALA A 172 8.34 -5.04 13.82
CA ALA A 172 9.32 -3.96 14.01
C ALA A 172 10.69 -4.28 13.41
N ASN A 173 11.01 -5.58 13.30
CA ASN A 173 12.30 -6.08 12.81
C ASN A 173 12.32 -6.37 11.30
N LEU A 174 11.18 -6.26 10.61
CA LEU A 174 11.15 -6.44 9.15
C LEU A 174 11.71 -5.19 8.47
N ALA A 175 12.87 -5.30 7.82
CA ALA A 175 13.57 -4.21 7.14
C ALA A 175 13.67 -2.91 7.99
N PRO A 176 14.27 -2.94 9.21
CA PRO A 176 14.33 -1.78 10.10
C PRO A 176 15.08 -0.58 9.49
N ALA A 177 16.01 -0.81 8.57
CA ALA A 177 16.65 0.25 7.80
C ALA A 177 15.65 1.07 7.00
N ASP A 178 14.67 0.42 6.35
CA ASP A 178 13.62 1.12 5.60
C ASP A 178 12.79 2.03 6.51
N LYS A 179 12.37 1.52 7.67
CA LYS A 179 11.60 2.31 8.63
C LYS A 179 12.33 3.59 9.06
N LYS A 180 13.64 3.47 9.33
CA LYS A 180 14.48 4.59 9.76
C LYS A 180 14.74 5.58 8.62
N LEU A 181 15.05 5.07 7.42
CA LEU A 181 15.28 5.88 6.23
C LEU A 181 14.00 6.60 5.77
N TYR A 182 12.84 5.92 5.81
CA TYR A 182 11.58 6.54 5.42
C TYR A 182 11.22 7.70 6.36
N ALA A 183 11.38 7.52 7.68
CA ALA A 183 11.16 8.58 8.65
C ALA A 183 12.09 9.79 8.41
N LEU A 184 13.36 9.56 8.07
CA LEU A 184 14.29 10.63 7.72
C LEU A 184 13.87 11.34 6.43
N ARG A 185 13.52 10.58 5.38
CA ARG A 185 13.09 11.14 4.08
C ARG A 185 11.87 12.06 4.21
N ASP A 186 10.93 11.68 5.06
CA ASP A 186 9.72 12.47 5.34
C ASP A 186 10.08 13.86 5.93
N THR A 187 11.07 13.92 6.82
CA THR A 187 11.51 15.17 7.47
C THR A 187 12.36 16.08 6.59
N ILE A 188 12.96 15.55 5.52
CA ILE A 188 13.87 16.29 4.62
C ILE A 188 13.32 16.46 3.19
N SER A 189 12.01 16.23 2.99
CA SER A 189 11.34 16.35 1.68
C SER A 189 11.97 15.52 0.56
N CYS A 190 12.33 14.26 0.86
CA CYS A 190 12.93 13.31 -0.09
C CYS A 190 12.07 12.05 -0.29
N THR A 191 10.74 12.15 -0.15
CA THR A 191 9.84 11.00 -0.25
C THR A 191 9.55 10.56 -1.68
N ASP A 192 9.66 11.45 -2.66
CA ASP A 192 9.27 11.27 -4.07
C ASP A 192 10.38 10.78 -5.00
N SER A 193 11.55 10.40 -4.47
CA SER A 193 12.64 9.80 -5.24
C SER A 193 12.30 8.38 -5.70
N ILE A 194 12.23 8.15 -7.02
CA ILE A 194 11.89 6.83 -7.62
C ILE A 194 12.77 5.69 -7.09
N PRO A 195 14.14 5.78 -7.09
CA PRO A 195 14.98 4.72 -6.54
C PRO A 195 14.66 4.41 -5.07
N LEU A 196 14.46 5.45 -4.26
CA LEU A 196 14.19 5.30 -2.83
C LEU A 196 12.77 4.78 -2.55
N ILE A 197 11.77 5.12 -3.38
CA ILE A 197 10.41 4.54 -3.32
C ILE A 197 10.49 3.05 -3.67
N ALA A 198 11.13 2.71 -4.79
CA ALA A 198 11.27 1.33 -5.24
C ALA A 198 11.99 0.46 -4.20
N SER A 199 13.11 0.94 -3.64
CA SER A 199 13.86 0.22 -2.60
C SER A 199 13.03 0.03 -1.33
N SER A 200 12.30 1.06 -0.89
CA SER A 200 11.41 0.97 0.28
C SER A 200 10.31 -0.08 0.10
N ILE A 201 9.68 -0.15 -1.07
CA ILE A 201 8.64 -1.13 -1.36
C ILE A 201 9.24 -2.54 -1.44
N MET A 202 10.24 -2.71 -2.30
CA MET A 202 10.77 -4.03 -2.63
C MET A 202 11.54 -4.67 -1.48
N SER A 203 12.26 -3.91 -0.64
CA SER A 203 12.96 -4.44 0.53
C SER A 203 11.99 -5.16 1.49
N LYS A 204 10.81 -4.60 1.72
CA LYS A 204 9.78 -5.22 2.57
C LYS A 204 9.19 -6.48 1.93
N LYS A 205 9.07 -6.53 0.61
CA LYS A 205 8.55 -7.71 -0.11
C LYS A 205 9.58 -8.85 -0.12
N ILE A 206 10.84 -8.52 -0.26
CA ILE A 206 11.95 -9.48 -0.17
C ILE A 206 12.05 -10.01 1.27
N ALA A 207 12.07 -9.14 2.27
CA ALA A 207 12.15 -9.52 3.67
C ALA A 207 10.93 -10.33 4.16
N ALA A 208 9.73 -10.08 3.62
CA ALA A 208 8.52 -10.85 3.93
C ALA A 208 8.49 -12.25 3.31
N GLY A 209 9.50 -12.66 2.54
CA GLY A 209 9.65 -14.03 2.03
C GLY A 209 8.82 -14.37 0.79
N ALA A 210 8.15 -13.41 0.15
CA ALA A 210 7.39 -13.68 -1.08
C ALA A 210 8.31 -14.19 -2.21
N ASN A 211 7.84 -15.21 -2.96
CA ASN A 211 8.54 -15.71 -4.14
C ASN A 211 8.26 -14.85 -5.38
N LYS A 212 7.02 -14.37 -5.50
CA LYS A 212 6.53 -13.62 -6.64
C LYS A 212 5.70 -12.43 -6.15
N VAL A 213 5.68 -11.33 -6.91
CA VAL A 213 5.06 -10.07 -6.49
C VAL A 213 4.21 -9.48 -7.60
N VAL A 214 2.97 -9.11 -7.28
CA VAL A 214 2.14 -8.25 -8.13
C VAL A 214 2.05 -6.87 -7.47
N LEU A 215 2.50 -5.85 -8.18
CA LEU A 215 2.51 -4.47 -7.72
C LEU A 215 1.38 -3.69 -8.39
N ASP A 216 0.55 -3.08 -7.56
CA ASP A 216 -0.46 -2.12 -7.94
C ASP A 216 0.16 -0.72 -7.86
N VAL A 217 0.60 -0.21 -9.00
CA VAL A 217 1.27 1.09 -9.10
C VAL A 217 0.22 2.14 -9.41
N THR A 218 -0.25 2.78 -8.35
CA THR A 218 -1.28 3.82 -8.46
C THR A 218 -0.72 5.09 -9.12
N CYS A 219 -1.50 5.70 -9.99
CA CYS A 219 -1.14 6.87 -10.79
C CYS A 219 -2.28 7.89 -10.79
N GLY A 220 -1.99 9.13 -10.50
CA GLY A 220 -2.96 10.21 -10.53
C GLY A 220 -2.91 11.10 -9.29
N ARG A 221 -3.92 11.95 -9.11
CA ARG A 221 -3.97 12.97 -8.04
C ARG A 221 -3.84 12.38 -6.63
N GLY A 222 -4.45 11.23 -6.38
CA GLY A 222 -4.42 10.53 -5.08
C GLY A 222 -3.23 9.59 -4.87
N ALA A 223 -2.27 9.56 -5.77
CA ALA A 223 -1.11 8.68 -5.75
C ALA A 223 0.21 9.44 -5.61
N PHE A 224 1.30 8.72 -5.32
CA PHE A 224 2.65 9.28 -5.36
C PHE A 224 3.06 9.63 -6.80
N MET A 225 2.79 8.73 -7.75
CA MET A 225 3.06 8.97 -9.17
C MET A 225 1.94 9.82 -9.77
N LYS A 226 2.28 11.04 -10.20
CA LYS A 226 1.26 12.00 -10.65
C LYS A 226 0.88 11.83 -12.11
N ASN A 227 1.71 11.15 -12.90
CA ASN A 227 1.48 10.87 -14.31
C ASN A 227 1.93 9.45 -14.69
N LYS A 228 1.48 8.99 -15.85
CA LYS A 228 1.75 7.64 -16.35
C LYS A 228 3.25 7.39 -16.59
N GLU A 229 3.99 8.40 -17.04
CA GLU A 229 5.42 8.31 -17.34
C GLU A 229 6.23 8.01 -16.06
N GLU A 230 5.91 8.65 -14.95
CA GLU A 230 6.52 8.38 -13.64
C GLU A 230 6.14 6.99 -13.12
N ALA A 231 4.87 6.59 -13.28
CA ALA A 231 4.40 5.27 -12.88
C ALA A 231 5.10 4.15 -13.67
N VAL A 232 5.30 4.33 -14.98
CA VAL A 232 6.06 3.40 -15.84
C VAL A 232 7.53 3.33 -15.40
N LYS A 233 8.16 4.47 -15.09
CA LYS A 233 9.55 4.49 -14.61
C LYS A 233 9.68 3.73 -13.29
N LEU A 234 8.81 4.00 -12.32
CA LEU A 234 8.79 3.29 -11.04
C LEU A 234 8.57 1.78 -11.23
N SER A 235 7.60 1.40 -12.07
CA SER A 235 7.29 0.00 -12.38
C SER A 235 8.50 -0.74 -12.96
N ASN A 236 9.20 -0.12 -13.92
CA ASN A 236 10.41 -0.72 -14.51
C ASN A 236 11.52 -0.91 -13.47
N VAL A 237 11.74 0.08 -12.59
CA VAL A 237 12.75 -0.04 -11.52
C VAL A 237 12.39 -1.17 -10.56
N MET A 238 11.12 -1.25 -10.09
CA MET A 238 10.69 -2.31 -9.18
C MET A 238 10.74 -3.70 -9.80
N LYS A 239 10.37 -3.84 -11.08
CA LYS A 239 10.48 -5.09 -11.83
C LYS A 239 11.94 -5.56 -11.92
N GLN A 240 12.86 -4.66 -12.26
CA GLN A 240 14.29 -4.96 -12.33
C GLN A 240 14.88 -5.38 -10.98
N ILE A 241 14.50 -4.69 -9.90
CA ILE A 241 14.88 -5.12 -8.53
C ILE A 241 14.38 -6.54 -8.27
N GLY A 242 13.13 -6.83 -8.62
CA GLY A 242 12.54 -8.16 -8.48
C GLY A 242 13.34 -9.21 -9.24
N GLU A 243 13.62 -8.99 -10.52
CA GLU A 243 14.41 -9.89 -11.37
C GLU A 243 15.80 -10.16 -10.80
N LEU A 244 16.55 -9.11 -10.40
CA LEU A 244 17.87 -9.23 -9.80
C LEU A 244 17.86 -9.91 -8.41
N ALA A 245 16.75 -9.81 -7.68
CA ALA A 245 16.52 -10.50 -6.42
C ALA A 245 15.91 -11.91 -6.60
N GLY A 246 15.76 -12.42 -7.83
CA GLY A 246 15.17 -13.71 -8.12
C GLY A 246 13.66 -13.79 -7.83
N LYS A 247 12.96 -12.66 -7.88
CA LYS A 247 11.52 -12.53 -7.63
C LYS A 247 10.79 -12.14 -8.92
N GLU A 248 9.95 -13.02 -9.44
CA GLU A 248 9.11 -12.67 -10.59
C GLU A 248 8.13 -11.57 -10.19
N THR A 249 8.15 -10.45 -10.92
CA THR A 249 7.43 -9.24 -10.55
C THR A 249 6.63 -8.70 -11.74
N ILE A 250 5.33 -8.47 -11.52
CA ILE A 250 4.43 -7.81 -12.48
C ILE A 250 3.91 -6.53 -11.84
N CYS A 251 3.93 -5.43 -12.60
CA CYS A 251 3.38 -4.16 -12.19
C CYS A 251 2.13 -3.84 -13.04
N VAL A 252 1.01 -3.58 -12.38
CA VAL A 252 -0.22 -3.07 -12.99
C VAL A 252 -0.35 -1.61 -12.59
N ILE A 253 -0.40 -0.71 -13.58
CA ILE A 253 -0.56 0.73 -13.35
C ILE A 253 -2.06 1.01 -13.30
N THR A 254 -2.55 1.53 -12.16
CA THR A 254 -3.96 1.81 -11.93
C THR A 254 -4.24 3.29 -11.72
N ASN A 255 -5.44 3.72 -12.10
CA ASN A 255 -5.87 5.12 -11.97
C ASN A 255 -6.26 5.45 -10.51
N MET A 256 -5.76 6.59 -10.03
CA MET A 256 -6.08 7.14 -8.70
C MET A 256 -6.40 8.65 -8.79
N ASN A 257 -6.99 9.08 -9.90
CA ASN A 257 -7.43 10.46 -10.06
C ASN A 257 -8.62 10.78 -9.17
N GLU A 258 -9.50 9.80 -8.95
CA GLU A 258 -10.59 9.83 -7.99
C GLU A 258 -10.45 8.69 -6.97
N PRO A 259 -11.11 8.73 -5.80
CA PRO A 259 -11.06 7.66 -4.81
C PRO A 259 -11.53 6.33 -5.40
N LEU A 260 -10.88 5.24 -5.04
CA LEU A 260 -11.23 3.90 -5.49
C LEU A 260 -12.41 3.35 -4.67
N GLY A 261 -13.46 2.92 -5.35
CA GLY A 261 -14.74 2.58 -4.73
C GLY A 261 -15.45 3.83 -4.21
N ASN A 262 -16.48 3.63 -3.42
CA ASN A 262 -17.32 4.72 -2.91
C ASN A 262 -16.90 5.17 -1.50
N ALA A 263 -16.36 4.28 -0.70
CA ALA A 263 -16.03 4.54 0.71
C ALA A 263 -14.59 4.99 0.90
N VAL A 264 -14.39 6.02 1.73
CA VAL A 264 -13.10 6.50 2.22
C VAL A 264 -13.17 6.68 3.73
N GLY A 265 -12.54 5.79 4.49
CA GLY A 265 -12.60 5.73 5.96
C GLY A 265 -12.59 4.27 6.42
N ASN A 266 -12.12 3.99 7.65
CA ASN A 266 -11.77 2.61 8.03
C ASN A 266 -12.94 1.65 8.04
N SER A 267 -13.98 1.89 8.89
CA SER A 267 -15.17 1.03 8.92
C SER A 267 -15.99 1.12 7.64
N LEU A 268 -16.05 2.30 7.00
CA LEU A 268 -16.79 2.49 5.75
C LEU A 268 -16.17 1.63 4.63
N GLU A 269 -14.84 1.62 4.51
CA GLU A 269 -14.14 0.78 3.54
C GLU A 269 -14.23 -0.71 3.90
N MET A 270 -14.30 -1.06 5.18
CA MET A 270 -14.52 -2.44 5.60
C MET A 270 -15.94 -2.91 5.24
N ILE A 271 -16.95 -2.08 5.43
CA ILE A 271 -18.33 -2.35 4.99
C ILE A 271 -18.38 -2.56 3.48
N GLU A 272 -17.73 -1.70 2.70
CA GLU A 272 -17.66 -1.84 1.24
C GLU A 272 -16.88 -3.11 0.83
N THR A 273 -15.82 -3.48 1.55
CA THR A 273 -15.09 -4.74 1.37
C THR A 273 -16.00 -5.95 1.57
N ILE A 274 -16.75 -5.98 2.67
CA ILE A 274 -17.70 -7.06 2.99
C ILE A 274 -18.78 -7.18 1.91
N ASN A 275 -19.36 -6.05 1.50
CA ASN A 275 -20.37 -6.00 0.44
C ASN A 275 -19.80 -6.45 -0.91
N SER A 276 -18.57 -6.07 -1.23
CA SER A 276 -17.87 -6.49 -2.44
C SER A 276 -17.67 -8.01 -2.48
N LEU A 277 -17.26 -8.61 -1.36
CA LEU A 277 -17.11 -10.07 -1.24
C LEU A 277 -18.45 -10.83 -1.28
N LYS A 278 -19.56 -10.15 -0.97
CA LYS A 278 -20.94 -10.66 -1.13
C LYS A 278 -21.50 -10.45 -2.55
N GLY A 279 -20.71 -9.88 -3.48
CA GLY A 279 -21.09 -9.66 -4.89
C GLY A 279 -21.53 -8.23 -5.23
N ASN A 280 -21.63 -7.31 -4.26
CA ASN A 280 -21.99 -5.91 -4.48
C ASN A 280 -20.72 -5.03 -4.52
N MET A 281 -19.93 -5.19 -5.58
CA MET A 281 -18.65 -4.51 -5.74
C MET A 281 -18.80 -3.30 -6.68
N PRO A 282 -18.28 -2.10 -6.33
CA PRO A 282 -18.18 -0.98 -7.25
C PRO A 282 -17.42 -1.36 -8.53
N GLU A 283 -17.81 -0.80 -9.66
CA GLU A 283 -17.30 -1.19 -10.97
C GLU A 283 -15.80 -0.95 -11.12
N ASP A 284 -15.29 0.20 -10.64
CA ASP A 284 -13.88 0.56 -10.62
C ASP A 284 -13.05 -0.41 -9.74
N VAL A 285 -13.56 -0.77 -8.56
CA VAL A 285 -12.95 -1.77 -7.68
C VAL A 285 -12.90 -3.14 -8.36
N LYS A 286 -14.01 -3.53 -9.02
CA LYS A 286 -14.11 -4.80 -9.73
C LYS A 286 -13.06 -4.90 -10.84
N GLU A 287 -12.90 -3.86 -11.66
CA GLU A 287 -11.92 -3.83 -12.74
C GLU A 287 -10.51 -4.05 -12.19
N VAL A 288 -10.12 -3.36 -11.12
CA VAL A 288 -8.81 -3.50 -10.49
C VAL A 288 -8.62 -4.88 -9.84
N VAL A 289 -9.63 -5.42 -9.15
CA VAL A 289 -9.58 -6.75 -8.53
C VAL A 289 -9.39 -7.85 -9.58
N LEU A 290 -10.14 -7.79 -10.68
CA LEU A 290 -10.04 -8.78 -11.75
C LEU A 290 -8.68 -8.74 -12.43
N GLU A 291 -8.17 -7.54 -12.71
CA GLU A 291 -6.86 -7.40 -13.38
C GLU A 291 -5.72 -7.90 -12.48
N LEU A 292 -5.59 -7.36 -11.27
CA LEU A 292 -4.53 -7.79 -10.35
C LEU A 292 -4.62 -9.27 -9.99
N GLY A 293 -5.84 -9.76 -9.74
CA GLY A 293 -6.08 -11.16 -9.40
C GLY A 293 -5.71 -12.13 -10.51
N SER A 294 -5.98 -11.77 -11.77
CA SER A 294 -5.63 -12.60 -12.92
C SER A 294 -4.11 -12.82 -13.05
N TYR A 295 -3.31 -11.78 -12.76
CA TYR A 295 -1.85 -11.89 -12.73
C TYR A 295 -1.34 -12.65 -11.49
N ILE A 296 -2.02 -12.53 -10.34
CA ILE A 296 -1.68 -13.34 -9.16
C ILE A 296 -1.90 -14.83 -9.45
N LEU A 297 -3.03 -15.20 -10.06
CA LEU A 297 -3.31 -16.59 -10.46
C LEU A 297 -2.27 -17.10 -11.45
N LYS A 298 -1.89 -16.29 -12.44
CA LYS A 298 -0.83 -16.64 -13.39
C LYS A 298 0.49 -16.88 -12.67
N LEU A 299 0.95 -15.96 -11.85
CA LEU A 299 2.20 -16.11 -11.09
C LEU A 299 2.16 -17.29 -10.13
N ALA A 300 1.01 -17.60 -9.54
CA ALA A 300 0.83 -18.76 -8.67
C ALA A 300 0.77 -20.10 -9.43
N GLY A 301 0.80 -20.10 -10.76
CA GLY A 301 0.65 -21.30 -11.59
C GLY A 301 -0.75 -21.92 -11.54
N LYS A 302 -1.79 -21.09 -11.26
CA LYS A 302 -3.19 -21.51 -11.16
C LYS A 302 -3.96 -21.31 -12.47
N GLY A 303 -3.44 -20.50 -13.40
CA GLY A 303 -4.04 -20.26 -14.71
C GLY A 303 -3.18 -19.36 -15.57
N GLU A 304 -2.91 -19.76 -16.82
CA GLU A 304 -2.06 -18.97 -17.75
C GLU A 304 -2.85 -17.90 -18.52
N ASP A 305 -4.14 -18.12 -18.72
CA ASP A 305 -5.02 -17.27 -19.52
C ASP A 305 -5.66 -16.20 -18.63
N ILE A 306 -5.32 -14.94 -18.86
CA ILE A 306 -5.78 -13.80 -18.07
C ILE A 306 -7.29 -13.66 -18.07
N GLU A 307 -7.95 -13.83 -19.22
CA GLU A 307 -9.40 -13.67 -19.29
C GLU A 307 -10.14 -14.81 -18.60
N LYS A 308 -9.64 -16.04 -18.69
CA LYS A 308 -10.19 -17.17 -17.92
C LYS A 308 -9.98 -16.96 -16.42
N ASN A 309 -8.84 -16.44 -16.00
CA ASN A 309 -8.58 -16.11 -14.61
C ASN A 309 -9.57 -15.06 -14.07
N LYS A 310 -9.92 -14.04 -14.87
CA LYS A 310 -10.96 -13.06 -14.49
C LYS A 310 -12.31 -13.74 -14.28
N ILE A 311 -12.71 -14.65 -15.16
CA ILE A 311 -13.95 -15.43 -15.01
C ILE A 311 -13.93 -16.29 -13.74
N GLU A 312 -12.82 -16.94 -13.42
CA GLU A 312 -12.69 -17.73 -12.19
C GLU A 312 -12.82 -16.86 -10.93
N ILE A 313 -12.25 -15.65 -10.93
CA ILE A 313 -12.39 -14.68 -9.84
C ILE A 313 -13.86 -14.29 -9.67
N GLU A 314 -14.56 -13.95 -10.74
CA GLU A 314 -15.99 -13.63 -10.69
C GLU A 314 -16.83 -14.81 -10.17
N ASN A 315 -16.57 -16.02 -10.63
CA ASN A 315 -17.24 -17.22 -10.14
C ASN A 315 -16.96 -17.48 -8.65
N CYS A 316 -15.74 -17.21 -8.19
CA CYS A 316 -15.38 -17.32 -6.77
C CYS A 316 -16.19 -16.35 -5.91
N ILE A 317 -16.35 -15.10 -6.36
CA ILE A 317 -17.17 -14.09 -5.69
C ILE A 317 -18.64 -14.51 -5.69
N ASN A 318 -19.20 -14.79 -6.87
CA ASN A 318 -20.62 -15.09 -7.06
C ASN A 318 -21.06 -16.36 -6.33
N SER A 319 -20.17 -17.33 -6.15
CA SER A 319 -20.45 -18.56 -5.37
C SER A 319 -20.34 -18.37 -3.87
N GLY A 320 -19.95 -17.20 -3.38
CA GLY A 320 -19.75 -16.91 -1.95
C GLY A 320 -18.48 -17.51 -1.35
N LYS A 321 -17.63 -18.20 -2.11
CA LYS A 321 -16.38 -18.80 -1.63
C LYS A 321 -15.41 -17.75 -1.10
N ALA A 322 -15.30 -16.61 -1.77
CA ALA A 322 -14.45 -15.49 -1.36
C ALA A 322 -14.90 -14.93 0.00
N TYR A 323 -16.19 -14.67 0.16
CA TYR A 323 -16.75 -14.20 1.43
C TYR A 323 -16.53 -15.22 2.56
N LYS A 324 -16.77 -16.51 2.30
CA LYS A 324 -16.51 -17.58 3.28
C LYS A 324 -15.05 -17.60 3.72
N LYS A 325 -14.11 -17.46 2.79
CA LYS A 325 -12.68 -17.40 3.09
C LYS A 325 -12.32 -16.14 3.93
N PHE A 326 -12.97 -15.03 3.68
CA PHE A 326 -12.81 -13.82 4.49
C PHE A 326 -13.31 -14.06 5.94
N ILE A 327 -14.46 -14.71 6.14
CA ILE A 327 -14.96 -15.07 7.46
C ILE A 327 -13.97 -15.99 8.20
N GLU A 328 -13.41 -17.00 7.52
CA GLU A 328 -12.37 -17.87 8.11
C GLU A 328 -11.15 -17.07 8.59
N LEU A 329 -10.67 -16.09 7.78
CA LEU A 329 -9.58 -15.19 8.16
C LEU A 329 -9.92 -14.37 9.40
N ILE A 330 -11.10 -13.71 9.40
CA ILE A 330 -11.53 -12.84 10.50
C ILE A 330 -11.63 -13.65 11.79
N GLN A 331 -12.28 -14.80 11.75
CA GLN A 331 -12.46 -15.69 12.91
C GLN A 331 -11.11 -16.21 13.41
N ARG A 332 -10.23 -16.64 12.49
CA ARG A 332 -8.93 -17.21 12.85
C ARG A 332 -8.02 -16.19 13.57
N GLN A 333 -8.12 -14.92 13.21
CA GLN A 333 -7.36 -13.85 13.86
C GLN A 333 -8.14 -13.14 14.98
N GLY A 334 -9.22 -13.74 15.49
CA GLY A 334 -9.94 -13.33 16.70
C GLY A 334 -11.00 -12.24 16.49
N GLY A 335 -11.29 -11.87 15.24
CA GLY A 335 -12.31 -10.86 14.93
C GLY A 335 -13.74 -11.39 15.12
N ASP A 336 -14.63 -10.50 15.54
CA ASP A 336 -16.05 -10.79 15.68
C ASP A 336 -16.74 -10.87 14.31
N ILE A 337 -16.98 -12.08 13.83
CA ILE A 337 -17.63 -12.34 12.54
C ILE A 337 -19.03 -11.76 12.42
N SER A 338 -19.70 -11.50 13.54
CA SER A 338 -21.05 -10.92 13.52
C SER A 338 -21.12 -9.54 12.86
N TYR A 339 -19.98 -8.79 12.82
CA TYR A 339 -19.84 -7.54 12.06
C TYR A 339 -19.77 -7.78 10.55
N CYS A 340 -19.25 -8.93 10.13
CA CYS A 340 -19.22 -9.31 8.71
C CYS A 340 -20.61 -9.82 8.24
N GLU A 341 -21.34 -10.50 9.10
CA GLU A 341 -22.69 -10.98 8.82
C GLU A 341 -23.68 -9.81 8.74
N ASN A 342 -23.60 -8.89 9.70
CA ASN A 342 -24.44 -7.69 9.79
C ASN A 342 -23.58 -6.42 9.93
N THR A 343 -23.39 -5.73 8.82
CA THR A 343 -22.59 -4.49 8.77
C THR A 343 -23.22 -3.31 9.50
N GLU A 344 -24.51 -3.38 9.87
CA GLU A 344 -25.15 -2.36 10.70
C GLU A 344 -24.60 -2.29 12.14
N LYS A 345 -23.84 -3.30 12.57
CA LYS A 345 -23.16 -3.33 13.86
C LYS A 345 -21.95 -2.40 13.94
N PHE A 346 -21.36 -2.02 12.80
CA PHE A 346 -20.25 -1.06 12.84
C PHE A 346 -20.71 0.24 13.50
N GLU A 347 -19.80 0.82 14.29
CA GLU A 347 -20.06 2.08 14.97
C GLU A 347 -20.43 3.16 13.95
N LYS A 348 -21.53 3.88 14.22
CA LYS A 348 -22.03 4.96 13.38
C LYS A 348 -21.53 6.30 13.94
N ALA A 349 -21.05 7.15 13.05
CA ALA A 349 -20.67 8.50 13.42
C ALA A 349 -21.89 9.28 13.94
N ARG A 350 -21.62 10.12 14.93
CA ARG A 350 -22.65 10.94 15.59
C ARG A 350 -23.29 11.96 14.65
N TYR A 351 -22.50 12.49 13.74
CA TYR A 351 -22.93 13.49 12.75
C TYR A 351 -22.73 12.93 11.36
N GLN A 352 -23.74 13.17 10.54
CA GLN A 352 -23.77 12.82 9.13
C GLN A 352 -24.29 14.00 8.35
N GLU A 353 -23.67 14.29 7.20
CA GLU A 353 -24.13 15.36 6.32
C GLU A 353 -24.10 14.92 4.86
N SER A 354 -25.24 15.11 4.18
CA SER A 354 -25.38 14.87 2.74
C SER A 354 -24.96 16.09 1.95
N ILE A 355 -24.12 15.89 0.94
CA ILE A 355 -23.61 16.91 0.06
C ILE A 355 -24.28 16.80 -1.30
N ILE A 356 -24.89 17.88 -1.73
CA ILE A 356 -25.50 18.04 -3.05
C ILE A 356 -24.74 19.10 -3.85
N PHE A 357 -24.81 19.02 -5.16
CA PHE A 357 -24.24 19.98 -6.10
C PHE A 357 -25.31 20.46 -7.09
N GLU A 358 -24.96 21.44 -7.91
CA GLU A 358 -25.79 21.84 -9.04
C GLU A 358 -25.86 20.71 -10.08
N GLU A 359 -26.91 20.73 -10.89
CA GLU A 359 -27.14 19.75 -11.96
C GLU A 359 -26.03 19.80 -13.01
N GLY A 360 -25.57 18.64 -13.47
CA GLY A 360 -24.53 18.52 -14.49
C GLY A 360 -23.74 17.21 -14.41
N TYR A 361 -22.66 17.14 -15.17
CA TYR A 361 -21.74 16.00 -15.15
C TYR A 361 -20.60 16.25 -14.16
N ILE A 362 -20.21 15.23 -13.42
CA ILE A 362 -19.00 15.29 -12.59
C ILE A 362 -17.79 15.18 -13.54
N SER A 363 -17.03 16.27 -13.62
CA SER A 363 -15.82 16.33 -14.46
C SER A 363 -14.54 16.01 -13.71
N LYS A 364 -14.55 16.15 -12.38
CA LYS A 364 -13.39 15.87 -11.54
C LYS A 364 -13.82 15.54 -10.13
N ILE A 365 -13.18 14.52 -9.55
CA ILE A 365 -13.12 14.27 -8.11
C ILE A 365 -11.63 14.16 -7.75
N ASP A 366 -11.15 15.06 -6.89
CA ASP A 366 -9.76 15.10 -6.51
C ASP A 366 -9.49 14.11 -5.37
N ALA A 367 -8.93 12.96 -5.68
CA ALA A 367 -8.70 11.89 -4.71
C ALA A 367 -7.85 12.35 -3.51
N GLU A 368 -6.79 13.14 -3.74
CA GLU A 368 -5.94 13.64 -2.64
C GLU A 368 -6.72 14.55 -1.69
N LYS A 369 -7.55 15.46 -2.25
CA LYS A 369 -8.41 16.31 -1.44
C LYS A 369 -9.44 15.50 -0.64
N ILE A 370 -10.09 14.51 -1.27
CA ILE A 370 -11.04 13.63 -0.57
C ILE A 370 -10.34 12.87 0.55
N GLY A 371 -9.14 12.33 0.33
CA GLY A 371 -8.36 11.66 1.37
C GLY A 371 -8.00 12.60 2.54
N LYS A 372 -7.60 13.84 2.25
CA LYS A 372 -7.33 14.88 3.27
C LYS A 372 -8.58 15.23 4.07
N ILE A 373 -9.72 15.36 3.41
CA ILE A 373 -11.00 15.63 4.08
C ILE A 373 -11.37 14.44 4.99
N ALA A 374 -11.24 13.20 4.53
CA ALA A 374 -11.51 12.02 5.35
C ALA A 374 -10.59 11.96 6.59
N CYS A 375 -9.29 12.30 6.42
CA CYS A 375 -8.34 12.41 7.52
C CYS A 375 -8.76 13.47 8.54
N ASN A 376 -9.17 14.67 8.09
CA ASN A 376 -9.64 15.76 8.95
C ASN A 376 -10.94 15.38 9.69
N LEU A 377 -11.85 14.64 9.07
CA LEU A 377 -13.05 14.11 9.72
C LEU A 377 -12.74 13.16 10.88
N GLY A 378 -11.56 12.54 10.88
CA GLY A 378 -11.09 11.62 11.92
C GLY A 378 -10.64 10.24 11.40
N ALA A 379 -10.80 9.94 10.09
CA ALA A 379 -10.49 8.64 9.54
C ALA A 379 -8.98 8.35 9.39
N GLY A 380 -8.11 9.34 9.57
CA GLY A 380 -6.66 9.21 9.43
C GLY A 380 -5.88 9.81 10.58
N ARG A 381 -4.54 9.65 10.55
CA ARG A 381 -3.61 10.25 11.51
C ARG A 381 -2.87 11.42 10.86
N ILE A 382 -2.98 12.61 11.43
CA ILE A 382 -2.13 13.77 11.07
C ILE A 382 -0.79 13.62 11.79
N LYS A 383 -0.81 13.18 13.04
CA LYS A 383 0.36 12.84 13.86
C LYS A 383 0.32 11.35 14.22
N LYS A 384 1.48 10.76 14.44
CA LYS A 384 1.60 9.31 14.75
C LYS A 384 0.80 8.89 15.99
N GLU A 385 0.64 9.79 16.94
CA GLU A 385 -0.04 9.60 18.22
C GLU A 385 -1.56 9.76 18.12
N ASP A 386 -2.07 10.27 17.00
CA ASP A 386 -3.50 10.52 16.83
C ASP A 386 -4.29 9.20 16.87
N LYS A 387 -5.43 9.25 17.56
CA LYS A 387 -6.39 8.15 17.56
C LYS A 387 -7.30 8.26 16.33
N ILE A 388 -7.43 7.16 15.61
CA ILE A 388 -8.38 7.09 14.49
C ILE A 388 -9.79 6.93 15.04
N ASP A 389 -10.71 7.71 14.49
CA ASP A 389 -12.14 7.50 14.59
C ASP A 389 -12.58 6.52 13.50
N MET A 390 -12.88 5.28 13.90
CA MET A 390 -13.23 4.21 12.94
C MET A 390 -14.52 4.49 12.19
N SER A 391 -15.44 5.28 12.76
CA SER A 391 -16.74 5.64 12.15
C SER A 391 -16.66 6.83 11.19
N ALA A 392 -15.56 7.60 11.24
CA ALA A 392 -15.39 8.78 10.41
C ALA A 392 -15.00 8.45 8.97
N GLY A 393 -15.39 9.32 8.04
CA GLY A 393 -15.02 9.18 6.64
C GLY A 393 -16.00 9.82 5.67
N ILE A 394 -15.98 9.37 4.43
CA ILE A 394 -16.77 9.88 3.32
C ILE A 394 -17.30 8.70 2.50
N ILE A 395 -18.57 8.77 2.12
CA ILE A 395 -19.12 7.97 1.01
C ILE A 395 -19.29 8.89 -0.20
N VAL A 396 -18.70 8.53 -1.34
CA VAL A 396 -18.82 9.23 -2.61
C VAL A 396 -19.76 8.42 -3.50
N ASN A 397 -21.02 8.85 -3.63
CA ASN A 397 -22.07 8.11 -4.32
C ASN A 397 -22.01 8.21 -5.84
N LYS A 398 -21.29 9.18 -6.35
CA LYS A 398 -21.20 9.49 -7.78
C LYS A 398 -19.74 9.57 -8.21
N LYS A 399 -19.46 9.21 -9.44
CA LYS A 399 -18.11 9.14 -10.02
C LYS A 399 -17.92 10.11 -11.17
N VAL A 400 -16.68 10.33 -11.59
CA VAL A 400 -16.37 11.10 -12.79
C VAL A 400 -17.12 10.50 -13.98
N GLY A 401 -17.80 11.35 -14.76
CA GLY A 401 -18.64 10.98 -15.88
C GLY A 401 -20.12 10.75 -15.54
N ASP A 402 -20.46 10.64 -14.25
CA ASP A 402 -21.87 10.52 -13.86
C ASP A 402 -22.59 11.86 -14.02
N TYR A 403 -23.84 11.81 -14.49
CA TYR A 403 -24.75 12.93 -14.48
C TYR A 403 -25.46 13.01 -13.14
N ILE A 404 -25.50 14.17 -12.54
CA ILE A 404 -26.21 14.45 -11.28
C ILE A 404 -27.37 15.39 -11.51
N LYS A 405 -28.47 15.12 -10.84
CA LYS A 405 -29.66 16.00 -10.76
C LYS A 405 -29.55 16.87 -9.51
N LYS A 406 -30.30 17.95 -9.46
CA LYS A 406 -30.25 18.95 -8.38
C LYS A 406 -30.43 18.38 -6.96
N GLU A 407 -31.11 17.25 -6.80
CA GLU A 407 -31.37 16.63 -5.48
C GLU A 407 -30.52 15.39 -5.21
N ASP A 408 -29.63 15.03 -6.14
CA ASP A 408 -28.77 13.84 -5.98
C ASP A 408 -27.74 14.08 -4.87
N ILE A 409 -27.67 13.14 -3.93
CA ILE A 409 -26.62 13.11 -2.91
C ILE A 409 -25.34 12.62 -3.56
N VAL A 410 -24.38 13.52 -3.77
CA VAL A 410 -23.09 13.23 -4.40
C VAL A 410 -22.11 12.60 -3.40
N ALA A 411 -22.12 13.08 -2.16
CA ALA A 411 -21.30 12.53 -1.10
C ALA A 411 -21.99 12.62 0.27
N ILE A 412 -21.54 11.80 1.21
CA ILE A 412 -21.99 11.82 2.60
C ILE A 412 -20.75 11.89 3.49
N LEU A 413 -20.71 12.88 4.38
CA LEU A 413 -19.65 13.07 5.37
C LEU A 413 -20.05 12.43 6.69
N TYR A 414 -19.09 11.81 7.39
CA TYR A 414 -19.29 11.16 8.68
C TYR A 414 -18.21 11.59 9.68
N SER A 415 -18.60 12.08 10.87
CA SER A 415 -17.66 12.43 11.95
C SER A 415 -18.36 12.45 13.32
N ASN A 416 -17.57 12.31 14.38
CA ASN A 416 -18.02 12.51 15.76
C ASN A 416 -17.87 13.97 16.24
N SER A 417 -17.39 14.90 15.37
CA SER A 417 -17.31 16.34 15.61
C SER A 417 -18.13 17.12 14.60
N LYS A 418 -19.03 17.97 15.10
CA LYS A 418 -19.84 18.86 14.27
C LYS A 418 -18.99 19.92 13.54
N GLU A 419 -17.98 20.47 14.21
CA GLU A 419 -17.05 21.44 13.64
C GLU A 419 -16.31 20.87 12.42
N LYS A 420 -15.82 19.62 12.53
CA LYS A 420 -15.16 18.94 11.41
C LYS A 420 -16.08 18.69 10.23
N ILE A 421 -17.37 18.43 10.46
CA ILE A 421 -18.37 18.32 9.39
C ILE A 421 -18.53 19.66 8.67
N GLU A 422 -18.63 20.78 9.42
CA GLU A 422 -18.79 22.12 8.85
C GLU A 422 -17.58 22.51 7.99
N GLU A 423 -16.35 22.25 8.47
CA GLU A 423 -15.12 22.44 7.69
C GLU A 423 -15.08 21.56 6.43
N ALA A 424 -15.37 20.27 6.58
CA ALA A 424 -15.36 19.30 5.48
C ALA A 424 -16.37 19.64 4.38
N ARG A 425 -17.53 20.21 4.74
CA ARG A 425 -18.54 20.69 3.78
C ARG A 425 -17.98 21.72 2.80
N GLU A 426 -17.19 22.66 3.29
CA GLU A 426 -16.58 23.69 2.42
C GLU A 426 -15.41 23.10 1.60
N MET A 427 -14.65 22.19 2.20
CA MET A 427 -13.53 21.56 1.50
C MET A 427 -13.99 20.64 0.35
N ILE A 428 -15.08 19.90 0.54
CA ILE A 428 -15.54 18.91 -0.49
C ILE A 428 -16.06 19.61 -1.75
N LYS A 429 -16.64 20.82 -1.63
CA LYS A 429 -17.04 21.63 -2.76
C LYS A 429 -15.86 22.03 -3.66
N GLN A 430 -14.64 22.08 -3.09
CA GLN A 430 -13.41 22.36 -3.84
C GLN A 430 -12.75 21.08 -4.40
N ALA A 431 -13.17 19.90 -3.93
CA ALA A 431 -12.64 18.63 -4.36
C ALA A 431 -13.39 18.05 -5.56
N ILE A 432 -14.65 18.48 -5.79
CA ILE A 432 -15.52 17.98 -6.87
C ILE A 432 -15.85 19.14 -7.81
N THR A 433 -15.76 18.89 -9.11
CA THR A 433 -16.07 19.88 -10.15
C THR A 433 -17.18 19.36 -11.04
N ILE A 434 -18.19 20.20 -11.25
CA ILE A 434 -19.34 19.92 -12.13
C ILE A 434 -19.19 20.71 -13.43
N THR A 435 -19.72 20.18 -14.52
CA THR A 435 -19.75 20.79 -15.85
C THR A 435 -21.07 20.44 -16.54
N ASP A 436 -21.50 21.30 -17.48
CA ASP A 436 -22.63 21.06 -18.38
C ASP A 436 -22.29 20.10 -19.54
N LYS A 437 -21.01 19.86 -19.78
CA LYS A 437 -20.54 18.98 -20.87
C LYS A 437 -20.40 17.55 -20.39
N LYS A 438 -20.89 16.60 -21.19
CA LYS A 438 -20.70 15.17 -20.94
C LYS A 438 -19.20 14.84 -20.83
N VAL A 439 -18.86 14.10 -19.78
CA VAL A 439 -17.49 13.63 -19.51
C VAL A 439 -17.48 12.11 -19.61
N GLU A 440 -16.45 11.56 -20.23
CA GLU A 440 -16.24 10.11 -20.29
C GLU A 440 -15.54 9.62 -19.01
N LYS A 441 -15.88 8.39 -18.58
CA LYS A 441 -15.20 7.73 -17.47
C LYS A 441 -13.76 7.42 -17.85
N GLU A 442 -12.83 7.68 -16.94
CA GLU A 442 -11.43 7.32 -17.11
C GLU A 442 -11.25 5.80 -16.93
N LYS A 443 -10.33 5.20 -17.71
CA LYS A 443 -9.96 3.79 -17.54
C LYS A 443 -9.24 3.58 -16.21
N MET A 444 -9.55 2.48 -15.54
CA MET A 444 -8.88 2.11 -14.30
C MET A 444 -7.50 1.49 -14.55
N ILE A 445 -7.33 0.69 -15.59
CA ILE A 445 -6.05 0.06 -15.94
C ILE A 445 -5.33 0.92 -16.99
N LEU A 446 -4.19 1.49 -16.61
CA LEU A 446 -3.40 2.42 -17.44
C LEU A 446 -2.22 1.74 -18.14
N GLY A 447 -1.80 0.57 -17.66
CA GLY A 447 -0.72 -0.21 -18.27
C GLY A 447 -0.28 -1.38 -17.41
N ILE A 448 0.49 -2.29 -18.04
CA ILE A 448 1.06 -3.49 -17.41
C ILE A 448 2.52 -3.57 -17.84
N ILE A 449 3.43 -3.83 -16.89
CA ILE A 449 4.89 -3.89 -17.07
C ILE A 449 5.44 -5.24 -16.60
#